data_1b6de271a1272e8c849225111be24102
#
_entry.id   1b6de271a1272e8c849225111be24102
#
_cell.length_a   1.000
_cell.length_b   1.000
_cell.length_c   1.000
_cell.angle_alpha   90.00
_cell.angle_beta   90.00
_cell.angle_gamma   90.00
#
_symmetry.space_group_name_H-M   'P 1'
#
loop_
_entity.id
_entity.type
_entity.pdbx_description
1 polymer ?
#
loop_
_entity_poly.entity_id
_entity_poly.type
_entity_poly.pdbx_seq_one_letter_code
_entity_poly.pdbx_strand_id
1 'polypeptide(L)'
;QIKTILTKSAKEFITPLSVTSLSQGKVYDDLFNVENEMEMDHITLSRWADVIIVAPATANTISKLSQGSSEDLASTVILASNKQVFLAPAMNVRMWEHKSTKDNLQKLSTYGYKLIGPTIGNMACGEFGEGKMSNPSEILDEISNYLSNQVKYKKIKALVTAGPTNEYIDPVRFITNKSSGKQGYEIAKSLFKRGFDTT
;
A
#
# COMPACT_ATOMS: atom_id res chain seq x y z
N GLN A 1 -8.60 8.51 -4.29
CA GLN A 1 -7.92 9.82 -4.41
C GLN A 1 -6.54 9.74 -3.74
N ILE A 2 -5.54 10.45 -4.29
CA ILE A 2 -4.17 10.47 -3.78
C ILE A 2 -3.81 11.91 -3.41
N LYS A 3 -3.15 12.09 -2.26
CA LYS A 3 -2.46 13.32 -1.88
C LYS A 3 -0.99 13.00 -1.72
N THR A 4 -0.14 13.84 -2.29
CA THR A 4 1.30 13.60 -2.34
C THR A 4 2.05 14.60 -1.49
N ILE A 5 2.96 14.09 -0.65
CA ILE A 5 3.91 14.90 0.11
C ILE A 5 5.30 14.67 -0.50
N LEU A 6 5.95 15.74 -0.94
CA LEU A 6 7.33 15.71 -1.42
C LEU A 6 8.26 16.22 -0.33
N THR A 7 9.17 15.36 0.12
CA THR A 7 10.25 15.80 1.01
C THR A 7 11.25 16.68 0.24
N LYS A 8 12.03 17.47 0.99
CA LYS A 8 13.06 18.32 0.40
C LYS A 8 14.00 17.54 -0.53
N SER A 9 14.42 16.34 -0.11
CA SER A 9 15.28 15.48 -0.94
C SER A 9 14.54 14.90 -2.16
N ALA A 10 13.24 14.65 -2.08
CA ALA A 10 12.47 14.14 -3.21
C ALA A 10 12.40 15.15 -4.37
N LYS A 11 12.43 16.45 -4.07
CA LYS A 11 12.43 17.53 -5.08
C LYS A 11 13.69 17.55 -5.94
N GLU A 12 14.79 16.95 -5.49
CA GLU A 12 16.02 16.83 -6.29
C GLU A 12 15.88 15.79 -7.42
N PHE A 13 14.88 14.88 -7.31
CA PHE A 13 14.64 13.80 -8.29
C PHE A 13 13.41 14.04 -9.16
N ILE A 14 12.38 14.69 -8.62
CA ILE A 14 11.13 14.94 -9.31
C ILE A 14 10.57 16.32 -8.93
N THR A 15 10.07 17.04 -9.93
CA THR A 15 9.48 18.36 -9.65
C THR A 15 8.06 18.28 -9.10
N PRO A 16 7.63 19.21 -8.24
CA PRO A 16 6.24 19.31 -7.82
C PRO A 16 5.26 19.38 -8.99
N LEU A 17 5.64 20.07 -10.08
CA LEU A 17 4.82 20.19 -11.28
C LEU A 17 4.56 18.83 -11.95
N SER A 18 5.61 17.99 -12.07
CA SER A 18 5.45 16.65 -12.63
C SER A 18 4.50 15.79 -11.79
N VAL A 19 4.62 15.86 -10.47
CA VAL A 19 3.75 15.11 -9.56
C VAL A 19 2.31 15.61 -9.61
N THR A 20 2.10 16.94 -9.62
CA THR A 20 0.77 17.55 -9.76
C THR A 20 0.10 17.11 -11.04
N SER A 21 0.83 17.10 -12.17
CA SER A 21 0.30 16.70 -13.47
C SER A 21 -0.13 15.22 -13.50
N LEU A 22 0.61 14.35 -12.83
CA LEU A 22 0.30 12.91 -12.76
C LEU A 22 -0.80 12.59 -11.76
N SER A 23 -0.77 13.19 -10.57
CA SER A 23 -1.74 12.93 -9.49
C SER A 23 -3.04 13.70 -9.62
N GLN A 24 -3.09 14.72 -10.50
CA GLN A 24 -4.20 15.66 -10.65
C GLN A 24 -4.63 16.30 -9.32
N GLY A 25 -3.68 16.47 -8.40
CA GLY A 25 -3.91 16.98 -7.06
C GLY A 25 -2.81 17.90 -6.56
N LYS A 26 -3.12 18.63 -5.49
CA LYS A 26 -2.14 19.46 -4.79
C LYS A 26 -0.99 18.61 -4.26
N VAL A 27 0.23 19.09 -4.45
CA VAL A 27 1.44 18.55 -3.83
C VAL A 27 1.75 19.37 -2.58
N TYR A 28 2.04 18.69 -1.49
CA TYR A 28 2.41 19.26 -0.21
C TYR A 28 3.91 19.07 0.00
N ASP A 29 4.62 20.06 0.42
CA ASP A 29 6.09 20.02 0.48
C ASP A 29 6.71 20.75 1.66
N ASP A 30 5.96 21.62 2.32
CA ASP A 30 6.45 22.40 3.46
C ASP A 30 5.51 22.24 4.66
N LEU A 31 6.11 22.22 5.86
CA LEU A 31 5.39 22.17 7.13
C LEU A 31 4.73 23.52 7.46
N PHE A 32 5.34 24.60 7.03
CA PHE A 32 4.91 25.96 7.27
C PHE A 32 4.69 26.70 5.94
N ASN A 33 3.50 26.57 5.37
CA ASN A 33 3.14 27.32 4.17
C ASN A 33 2.19 28.48 4.58
N VAL A 34 2.65 29.73 4.40
CA VAL A 34 1.94 30.95 4.79
C VAL A 34 0.56 31.08 4.13
N GLU A 35 0.38 30.50 2.94
CA GLU A 35 -0.92 30.52 2.25
C GLU A 35 -1.98 29.60 2.89
N ASN A 36 -1.57 28.67 3.76
CA ASN A 36 -2.44 27.69 4.39
C ASN A 36 -2.37 27.70 5.93
N GLU A 37 -1.94 28.79 6.55
CA GLU A 37 -1.82 28.91 8.03
C GLU A 37 -3.12 28.62 8.79
N MET A 38 -4.28 28.78 8.15
CA MET A 38 -5.58 28.43 8.76
C MET A 38 -5.89 26.92 8.78
N GLU A 39 -5.26 26.14 7.94
CA GLU A 39 -5.43 24.70 7.91
C GLU A 39 -4.13 24.03 8.34
N MET A 40 -4.07 23.49 9.54
CA MET A 40 -2.96 22.64 9.99
C MET A 40 -2.82 21.43 9.05
N ASP A 41 -2.15 21.63 7.90
CA ASP A 41 -2.05 20.65 6.80
C ASP A 41 -1.66 19.25 7.31
N HIS A 42 -0.75 19.15 8.28
CA HIS A 42 -0.33 17.88 8.86
C HIS A 42 -1.48 17.17 9.59
N ILE A 43 -2.35 17.87 10.30
CA ILE A 43 -3.52 17.27 10.97
C ILE A 43 -4.55 16.86 9.93
N THR A 44 -4.85 17.75 8.98
CA THR A 44 -5.82 17.48 7.92
C THR A 44 -5.40 16.28 7.08
N LEU A 45 -4.13 16.21 6.66
CA LEU A 45 -3.59 15.09 5.88
C LEU A 45 -3.58 13.77 6.66
N SER A 46 -3.17 13.80 7.94
CA SER A 46 -3.11 12.61 8.79
C SER A 46 -4.47 11.98 9.04
N ARG A 47 -5.53 12.79 9.09
CA ARG A 47 -6.91 12.33 9.28
C ARG A 47 -7.59 11.92 7.99
N TRP A 48 -7.29 12.62 6.89
CA TRP A 48 -7.87 12.37 5.58
C TRP A 48 -7.45 11.01 5.00
N ALA A 49 -6.22 10.60 5.21
CA ALA A 49 -5.70 9.36 4.66
C ALA A 49 -6.41 8.13 5.22
N ASP A 50 -6.69 7.14 4.39
CA ASP A 50 -7.06 5.78 4.80
C ASP A 50 -5.82 4.93 5.07
N VAL A 51 -4.74 5.20 4.33
CA VAL A 51 -3.45 4.54 4.42
C VAL A 51 -2.35 5.51 4.03
N ILE A 52 -1.16 5.36 4.61
CA ILE A 52 0.01 6.16 4.30
C ILE A 52 1.09 5.25 3.70
N ILE A 53 1.70 5.70 2.60
CA ILE A 53 2.74 4.96 1.89
C ILE A 53 3.98 5.85 1.79
N VAL A 54 5.11 5.32 2.21
CA VAL A 54 6.42 5.96 2.07
C VAL A 54 7.21 5.21 1.00
N ALA A 55 7.29 5.79 -0.18
CA ALA A 55 7.95 5.20 -1.34
C ALA A 55 8.75 6.25 -2.13
N PRO A 56 10.07 6.17 -2.14
CA PRO A 56 10.91 5.24 -1.39
C PRO A 56 11.05 5.58 0.10
N ALA A 57 11.19 4.54 0.95
CA ALA A 57 11.62 4.69 2.33
C ALA A 57 13.15 4.53 2.41
N THR A 58 13.86 5.65 2.45
CA THR A 58 15.33 5.65 2.58
C THR A 58 15.77 5.32 4.01
N ALA A 59 17.02 4.95 4.20
CA ALA A 59 17.60 4.72 5.54
C ALA A 59 17.42 5.93 6.46
N ASN A 60 17.56 7.16 5.93
CA ASN A 60 17.31 8.39 6.70
C ASN A 60 15.85 8.51 7.13
N THR A 61 14.90 8.26 6.22
CA THR A 61 13.47 8.28 6.56
C THR A 61 13.13 7.24 7.61
N ILE A 62 13.61 6.00 7.44
CA ILE A 62 13.42 4.91 8.40
C ILE A 62 13.97 5.29 9.78
N SER A 63 15.18 5.89 9.83
CA SER A 63 15.78 6.36 11.07
C SER A 63 14.95 7.45 11.74
N LYS A 64 14.53 8.49 11.01
CA LYS A 64 13.65 9.55 11.52
C LYS A 64 12.36 9.00 12.12
N LEU A 65 11.66 8.16 11.37
CA LEU A 65 10.40 7.57 11.81
C LEU A 65 10.57 6.67 13.05
N SER A 66 11.66 5.91 13.13
CA SER A 66 11.94 5.07 14.30
C SER A 66 12.22 5.87 15.57
N GLN A 67 12.67 7.11 15.43
CA GLN A 67 12.95 8.02 16.54
C GLN A 67 11.76 8.92 16.88
N GLY A 68 10.70 8.92 16.07
CA GLY A 68 9.54 9.81 16.26
C GLY A 68 9.86 11.27 15.91
N SER A 69 10.78 11.51 14.95
CA SER A 69 11.10 12.85 14.48
C SER A 69 9.92 13.47 13.74
N SER A 70 9.72 14.79 13.92
CA SER A 70 8.70 15.62 13.24
C SER A 70 9.34 16.84 12.60
N GLU A 71 10.51 16.70 11.98
CA GLU A 71 11.29 17.78 11.40
C GLU A 71 10.75 18.27 10.04
N ASP A 72 10.00 17.46 9.35
CA ASP A 72 9.42 17.76 8.05
C ASP A 72 7.94 17.37 8.00
N LEU A 73 7.22 17.85 6.98
CA LEU A 73 5.79 17.59 6.83
C LEU A 73 5.48 16.09 6.78
N ALA A 74 6.28 15.29 6.08
CA ALA A 74 6.04 13.85 5.92
C ALA A 74 6.12 13.13 7.26
N SER A 75 7.20 13.34 8.03
CA SER A 75 7.38 12.75 9.35
C SER A 75 6.33 13.22 10.35
N THR A 76 5.95 14.50 10.29
CA THR A 76 4.91 15.09 11.15
C THR A 76 3.52 14.48 10.86
N VAL A 77 3.15 14.35 9.59
CA VAL A 77 1.88 13.71 9.18
C VAL A 77 1.82 12.26 9.65
N ILE A 78 2.90 11.51 9.48
CA ILE A 78 2.98 10.12 9.92
C ILE A 78 2.85 10.01 11.44
N LEU A 79 3.58 10.83 12.19
CA LEU A 79 3.52 10.84 13.65
C LEU A 79 2.14 11.25 14.19
N ALA A 80 1.44 12.17 13.51
CA ALA A 80 0.10 12.63 13.87
C ALA A 80 -1.02 11.66 13.45
N SER A 81 -0.68 10.58 12.72
CA SER A 81 -1.66 9.66 12.13
C SER A 81 -1.85 8.39 12.97
N ASN A 82 -3.07 7.87 12.97
CA ASN A 82 -3.40 6.53 13.49
C ASN A 82 -3.65 5.52 12.36
N LYS A 83 -3.26 5.84 11.14
CA LYS A 83 -3.49 5.00 9.96
C LYS A 83 -2.36 4.01 9.75
N GLN A 84 -2.64 2.94 9.00
CA GLN A 84 -1.60 2.00 8.61
C GLN A 84 -0.57 2.70 7.74
N VAL A 85 0.69 2.55 8.13
CA VAL A 85 1.83 3.04 7.36
C VAL A 85 2.53 1.87 6.68
N PHE A 86 2.76 2.01 5.38
CA PHE A 86 3.56 1.10 4.57
C PHE A 86 4.88 1.77 4.19
N LEU A 87 5.96 1.04 4.32
CA LEU A 87 7.30 1.48 3.95
C LEU A 87 7.80 0.62 2.78
N ALA A 88 8.15 1.25 1.67
CA ALA A 88 8.83 0.60 0.54
C ALA A 88 10.32 0.96 0.58
N PRO A 89 11.18 0.16 1.22
CA PRO A 89 12.59 0.50 1.41
C PRO A 89 13.34 0.57 0.09
N ALA A 90 14.26 1.56 0.00
CA ALA A 90 15.20 1.71 -1.10
C ALA A 90 16.53 2.28 -0.60
N MET A 91 17.59 1.49 -0.70
CA MET A 91 18.95 1.86 -0.30
C MET A 91 19.96 0.86 -0.86
N ASN A 92 21.26 1.14 -0.80
CA ASN A 92 22.24 0.16 -1.21
C ASN A 92 22.33 -1.01 -0.22
N VAL A 93 22.93 -2.13 -0.66
CA VAL A 93 23.02 -3.38 0.11
C VAL A 93 23.63 -3.16 1.49
N ARG A 94 24.72 -2.40 1.56
CA ARG A 94 25.44 -2.16 2.83
C ARG A 94 24.61 -1.38 3.84
N MET A 95 23.84 -0.39 3.35
CA MET A 95 22.92 0.35 4.20
C MET A 95 21.75 -0.53 4.66
N TRP A 96 21.26 -1.42 3.79
CA TRP A 96 20.20 -2.36 4.13
C TRP A 96 20.65 -3.39 5.17
N GLU A 97 21.87 -3.91 5.04
CA GLU A 97 22.44 -4.89 5.96
C GLU A 97 22.92 -4.26 7.27
N HIS A 98 23.08 -2.94 7.30
CA HIS A 98 23.62 -2.25 8.47
C HIS A 98 22.74 -2.47 9.70
N LYS A 99 23.39 -2.79 10.84
CA LYS A 99 22.71 -3.11 12.09
C LYS A 99 21.71 -2.03 12.51
N SER A 100 22.07 -0.74 12.41
CA SER A 100 21.15 0.34 12.78
C SER A 100 19.90 0.38 11.90
N THR A 101 20.02 0.03 10.61
CA THR A 101 18.85 -0.07 9.73
C THR A 101 17.94 -1.21 10.17
N LYS A 102 18.50 -2.37 10.48
CA LYS A 102 17.73 -3.53 10.98
C LYS A 102 17.06 -3.23 12.32
N ASP A 103 17.78 -2.61 13.25
CA ASP A 103 17.25 -2.22 14.57
C ASP A 103 16.09 -1.20 14.42
N ASN A 104 16.24 -0.20 13.53
CA ASN A 104 15.19 0.78 13.23
C ASN A 104 13.95 0.13 12.62
N LEU A 105 14.14 -0.80 11.67
CA LEU A 105 13.02 -1.54 11.05
C LEU A 105 12.30 -2.42 12.06
N GLN A 106 13.04 -3.11 12.93
CA GLN A 106 12.45 -3.90 14.00
C GLN A 106 11.60 -3.02 14.92
N LYS A 107 12.11 -1.85 15.31
CA LYS A 107 11.36 -0.88 16.13
C LYS A 107 10.10 -0.40 15.43
N LEU A 108 10.17 -0.03 14.13
CA LEU A 108 9.00 0.38 13.35
C LEU A 108 7.96 -0.74 13.22
N SER A 109 8.41 -1.98 13.11
CA SER A 109 7.52 -3.15 13.12
C SER A 109 6.72 -3.24 14.44
N THR A 110 7.35 -2.95 15.60
CA THR A 110 6.63 -2.91 16.89
C THR A 110 5.60 -1.78 16.96
N TYR A 111 5.78 -0.72 16.17
CA TYR A 111 4.81 0.37 16.03
C TYR A 111 3.69 0.05 15.04
N GLY A 112 3.70 -1.14 14.43
CA GLY A 112 2.69 -1.59 13.49
C GLY A 112 2.94 -1.17 12.03
N TYR A 113 4.11 -0.62 11.70
CA TYR A 113 4.44 -0.28 10.31
C TYR A 113 4.68 -1.55 9.51
N LYS A 114 4.23 -1.57 8.27
CA LYS A 114 4.39 -2.69 7.35
C LYS A 114 5.44 -2.41 6.30
N LEU A 115 6.24 -3.41 5.99
CA LEU A 115 7.26 -3.33 4.94
C LEU A 115 6.72 -3.97 3.66
N ILE A 116 7.04 -3.34 2.52
CA ILE A 116 6.82 -3.89 1.18
C ILE A 116 8.19 -3.98 0.51
N GLY A 117 8.74 -5.16 0.41
CA GLY A 117 10.13 -5.38 0.01
C GLY A 117 11.14 -5.11 1.12
N PRO A 118 12.39 -4.76 0.77
CA PRO A 118 12.92 -4.54 -0.58
C PRO A 118 13.07 -5.83 -1.38
N THR A 119 13.30 -5.70 -2.69
CA THR A 119 13.60 -6.81 -3.58
C THR A 119 15.10 -6.95 -3.84
N ILE A 120 15.50 -8.12 -4.33
CA ILE A 120 16.88 -8.38 -4.77
C ILE A 120 17.01 -7.93 -6.23
N GLY A 121 18.09 -7.23 -6.55
CA GLY A 121 18.36 -6.81 -7.92
C GLY A 121 19.55 -5.86 -8.05
N ASN A 122 19.78 -5.41 -9.30
CA ASN A 122 20.78 -4.39 -9.58
C ASN A 122 20.30 -3.04 -9.07
N MET A 123 21.18 -2.31 -8.42
CA MET A 123 20.95 -0.95 -7.90
C MET A 123 21.62 0.09 -8.77
N ALA A 124 21.20 1.34 -8.64
CA ALA A 124 21.78 2.47 -9.39
C ALA A 124 23.29 2.68 -9.12
N CYS A 125 23.78 2.23 -7.96
CA CYS A 125 25.20 2.26 -7.60
C CYS A 125 26.04 1.12 -8.23
N GLY A 126 25.41 0.22 -9.03
CA GLY A 126 26.09 -0.93 -9.63
C GLY A 126 26.23 -2.17 -8.72
N GLU A 127 25.77 -2.09 -7.48
CA GLU A 127 25.73 -3.24 -6.58
C GLU A 127 24.53 -4.14 -6.88
N PHE A 128 24.69 -5.44 -6.66
CA PHE A 128 23.62 -6.44 -6.74
C PHE A 128 23.34 -7.00 -5.35
N GLY A 129 22.06 -7.03 -4.97
CA GLY A 129 21.62 -7.62 -3.70
C GLY A 129 20.27 -7.10 -3.24
N GLU A 130 19.97 -7.30 -1.96
CA GLU A 130 18.76 -6.82 -1.34
C GLU A 130 18.86 -5.33 -1.00
N GLY A 131 17.83 -4.54 -1.34
CA GLY A 131 17.79 -3.09 -1.09
C GLY A 131 17.10 -2.30 -2.20
N LYS A 132 16.77 -2.95 -3.32
CA LYS A 132 15.99 -2.35 -4.40
C LYS A 132 14.54 -2.22 -3.99
N MET A 133 13.92 -1.05 -4.21
CA MET A 133 12.49 -0.86 -3.96
C MET A 133 11.66 -1.86 -4.79
N SER A 134 10.62 -2.42 -4.17
CA SER A 134 9.62 -3.24 -4.87
C SER A 134 9.01 -2.52 -6.06
N ASN A 135 8.58 -3.28 -7.08
CA ASN A 135 7.93 -2.69 -8.23
C ASN A 135 6.63 -1.98 -7.83
N PRO A 136 6.26 -0.89 -8.53
CA PRO A 136 5.00 -0.18 -8.23
C PRO A 136 3.76 -1.07 -8.26
N SER A 137 3.71 -2.09 -9.12
CA SER A 137 2.62 -3.07 -9.18
C SER A 137 2.52 -3.89 -7.88
N GLU A 138 3.64 -4.38 -7.35
CA GLU A 138 3.69 -5.14 -6.10
C GLU A 138 3.23 -4.28 -4.92
N ILE A 139 3.65 -3.00 -4.88
CA ILE A 139 3.22 -2.05 -3.85
C ILE A 139 1.70 -1.83 -3.94
N LEU A 140 1.16 -1.64 -5.15
CA LEU A 140 -0.27 -1.47 -5.36
C LEU A 140 -1.08 -2.72 -4.96
N ASP A 141 -0.59 -3.91 -5.28
CA ASP A 141 -1.25 -5.17 -4.92
C ASP A 141 -1.33 -5.35 -3.40
N GLU A 142 -0.24 -5.10 -2.67
CA GLU A 142 -0.22 -5.17 -1.21
C GLU A 142 -1.20 -4.18 -0.56
N ILE A 143 -1.23 -2.93 -1.04
CA ILE A 143 -2.14 -1.91 -0.53
C ILE A 143 -3.59 -2.26 -0.86
N SER A 144 -3.86 -2.71 -2.09
CA SER A 144 -5.20 -3.12 -2.52
C SER A 144 -5.72 -4.30 -1.71
N ASN A 145 -4.87 -5.28 -1.43
CA ASN A 145 -5.20 -6.40 -0.57
C ASN A 145 -5.51 -5.94 0.87
N TYR A 146 -4.69 -5.02 1.40
CA TYR A 146 -4.93 -4.46 2.73
C TYR A 146 -6.28 -3.72 2.80
N LEU A 147 -6.55 -2.82 1.85
CA LEU A 147 -7.80 -2.06 1.80
C LEU A 147 -9.02 -2.95 1.59
N SER A 148 -8.93 -3.97 0.73
CA SER A 148 -10.01 -4.93 0.49
C SER A 148 -10.34 -5.72 1.76
N ASN A 149 -9.35 -6.04 2.57
CA ASN A 149 -9.55 -6.72 3.86
C ASN A 149 -10.16 -5.79 4.94
N GLN A 150 -10.04 -4.47 4.79
CA GLN A 150 -10.65 -3.49 5.70
C GLN A 150 -12.13 -3.24 5.38
N VAL A 151 -12.53 -3.41 4.12
CA VAL A 151 -13.94 -3.30 3.71
C VAL A 151 -14.69 -4.53 4.22
N LYS A 152 -15.22 -4.42 5.42
CA LYS A 152 -16.00 -5.47 6.07
C LYS A 152 -17.40 -5.57 5.45
N TYR A 153 -17.52 -6.25 4.31
CA TYR A 153 -18.81 -6.77 3.86
C TYR A 153 -19.28 -7.98 4.71
N LYS A 154 -18.75 -8.14 5.93
CA LYS A 154 -19.01 -9.26 6.86
C LYS A 154 -20.48 -9.51 7.19
N LYS A 155 -21.38 -8.63 6.77
CA LYS A 155 -22.83 -8.80 6.95
C LYS A 155 -23.58 -9.17 5.67
N ILE A 156 -22.92 -9.13 4.52
CA ILE A 156 -23.57 -9.44 3.23
C ILE A 156 -23.24 -10.88 2.87
N LYS A 157 -24.27 -11.72 2.83
CA LYS A 157 -24.14 -13.10 2.38
C LYS A 157 -24.27 -13.17 0.87
N ALA A 158 -23.40 -13.91 0.24
CA ALA A 158 -23.42 -14.15 -1.20
C ALA A 158 -23.51 -15.67 -1.45
N LEU A 159 -24.53 -16.09 -2.16
CA LEU A 159 -24.65 -17.46 -2.66
C LEU A 159 -24.26 -17.48 -4.13
N VAL A 160 -23.29 -18.29 -4.48
CA VAL A 160 -22.81 -18.44 -5.86
C VAL A 160 -23.00 -19.88 -6.31
N THR A 161 -23.88 -20.07 -7.29
CA THR A 161 -24.03 -21.39 -7.92
C THR A 161 -22.98 -21.57 -9.02
N ALA A 162 -22.34 -22.71 -9.06
CA ALA A 162 -21.28 -23.02 -10.04
C ALA A 162 -21.39 -24.45 -10.54
N GLY A 163 -21.10 -24.65 -11.82
CA GLY A 163 -21.13 -25.98 -12.46
C GLY A 163 -22.33 -26.18 -13.36
N PRO A 164 -22.46 -27.38 -13.94
CA PRO A 164 -23.60 -27.72 -14.77
C PRO A 164 -24.83 -28.05 -13.94
N THR A 165 -26.00 -27.81 -14.51
CA THR A 165 -27.27 -28.32 -14.00
C THR A 165 -27.66 -29.57 -14.77
N ASN A 166 -28.23 -30.55 -14.07
CA ASN A 166 -28.77 -31.76 -14.68
C ASN A 166 -30.28 -31.75 -14.60
N GLU A 167 -30.94 -31.87 -15.75
CA GLU A 167 -32.40 -31.99 -15.89
C GLU A 167 -32.68 -33.48 -16.14
N TYR A 168 -33.21 -34.22 -15.16
CA TYR A 168 -33.49 -35.64 -15.29
C TYR A 168 -34.72 -35.89 -16.12
N ILE A 169 -34.62 -36.68 -17.20
CA ILE A 169 -35.73 -37.15 -18.02
C ILE A 169 -36.30 -38.43 -17.41
N ASP A 170 -35.43 -39.33 -16.93
CA ASP A 170 -35.74 -40.56 -16.22
C ASP A 170 -34.56 -40.91 -15.28
N PRO A 171 -34.61 -42.02 -14.52
CA PRO A 171 -33.53 -42.39 -13.62
C PRO A 171 -32.16 -42.62 -14.27
N VAL A 172 -32.09 -42.73 -15.60
CA VAL A 172 -30.87 -43.06 -16.34
C VAL A 172 -30.43 -41.87 -17.21
N ARG A 173 -31.35 -41.12 -17.79
CA ARG A 173 -31.07 -40.09 -18.79
C ARG A 173 -31.31 -38.68 -18.20
N PHE A 174 -30.44 -37.77 -18.54
CA PHE A 174 -30.59 -36.33 -18.17
C PHE A 174 -30.05 -35.44 -19.28
N ILE A 175 -30.54 -34.24 -19.33
CA ILE A 175 -30.03 -33.12 -20.14
C ILE A 175 -29.10 -32.31 -19.27
N THR A 176 -27.91 -31.99 -19.75
CA THR A 176 -26.95 -31.17 -19.05
C THR A 176 -26.19 -30.28 -20.02
N ASN A 177 -25.50 -29.26 -19.49
CA ASN A 177 -24.59 -28.43 -20.27
C ASN A 177 -23.12 -28.75 -19.88
N LYS A 178 -22.17 -28.36 -20.76
CA LYS A 178 -20.73 -28.57 -20.53
C LYS A 178 -20.10 -27.47 -19.67
N SER A 179 -20.81 -26.93 -18.69
CA SER A 179 -20.25 -25.91 -17.81
C SER A 179 -19.17 -26.51 -16.92
N SER A 180 -17.96 -25.91 -16.93
CA SER A 180 -16.85 -26.32 -16.06
C SER A 180 -16.95 -25.75 -14.64
N GLY A 181 -17.91 -24.88 -14.35
CA GLY A 181 -18.02 -24.16 -13.08
C GLY A 181 -16.99 -23.08 -12.86
N LYS A 182 -15.99 -22.93 -13.74
CA LYS A 182 -14.85 -22.00 -13.56
C LYS A 182 -15.28 -20.55 -13.35
N GLN A 183 -16.28 -20.09 -14.09
CA GLN A 183 -16.79 -18.72 -13.96
C GLN A 183 -17.40 -18.49 -12.58
N GLY A 184 -18.28 -19.37 -12.11
CA GLY A 184 -18.89 -19.28 -10.78
C GLY A 184 -17.86 -19.34 -9.67
N TYR A 185 -16.86 -20.22 -9.80
CA TYR A 185 -15.75 -20.32 -8.86
C TYR A 185 -14.93 -19.01 -8.76
N GLU A 186 -14.58 -18.38 -9.89
CA GLU A 186 -13.85 -17.11 -9.89
C GLU A 186 -14.69 -15.95 -9.36
N ILE A 187 -16.01 -15.97 -9.57
CA ILE A 187 -16.94 -15.01 -8.95
C ILE A 187 -16.96 -15.20 -7.44
N ALA A 188 -17.15 -16.43 -6.95
CA ALA A 188 -17.15 -16.74 -5.53
C ALA A 188 -15.84 -16.31 -4.85
N LYS A 189 -14.70 -16.63 -5.47
CA LYS A 189 -13.38 -16.23 -5.01
C LYS A 189 -13.21 -14.71 -4.96
N SER A 190 -13.73 -13.99 -5.95
CA SER A 190 -13.69 -12.53 -5.99
C SER A 190 -14.54 -11.89 -4.89
N LEU A 191 -15.73 -12.43 -4.65
CA LEU A 191 -16.61 -11.99 -3.56
C LEU A 191 -15.99 -12.27 -2.19
N PHE A 192 -15.46 -13.48 -1.99
CA PHE A 192 -14.76 -13.84 -0.75
C PHE A 192 -13.57 -12.91 -0.45
N LYS A 193 -12.75 -12.62 -1.47
CA LYS A 193 -11.63 -11.66 -1.34
C LYS A 193 -12.09 -10.25 -0.94
N ARG A 194 -13.30 -9.85 -1.33
CA ARG A 194 -13.91 -8.57 -0.96
C ARG A 194 -14.58 -8.59 0.42
N GLY A 195 -14.55 -9.73 1.14
CA GLY A 195 -15.05 -9.88 2.49
C GLY A 195 -16.56 -10.21 2.60
N PHE A 196 -17.19 -10.66 1.51
CA PHE A 196 -18.53 -11.24 1.56
C PHE A 196 -18.48 -12.61 2.24
N ASP A 197 -19.52 -12.92 3.03
CA ASP A 197 -19.77 -14.28 3.53
C ASP A 197 -20.31 -15.11 2.36
N THR A 198 -19.42 -15.82 1.68
CA THR A 198 -19.70 -16.47 0.39
C THR A 198 -19.82 -17.97 0.55
N THR A 199 -20.93 -18.49 0.07
CA THR A 199 -21.24 -19.94 0.02
C THR A 199 -21.44 -20.38 -1.41
#